data_fe53d6e70ee10635f083e38afdaf5a8d
#
_entry.id   fe53d6e70ee10635f083e38afdaf5a8d
#
_cell.length_a   1.000
_cell.length_b   1.000
_cell.length_c   1.000
_cell.angle_alpha   90.00
_cell.angle_beta   90.00
_cell.angle_gamma   90.00
#
_symmetry.space_group_name_H-M   'P 1'
#
loop_
_entity.id
_entity.type
_entity.pdbx_description
1 polymer ?
#
loop_
_entity_poly.entity_id
_entity_poly.type
_entity_poly.pdbx_seq_one_letter_code
_entity_poly.pdbx_strand_id
1 'polypeptide(L)'
;MQGLTLESANKCLEIAVAKAQTEFKRPICVSICDANGFLVAFSRMEGAPIRSIQISQSKAYTATRMGIATDEFLGRLRNDNVDIGYYCDPLMTALPGGNLLKNSDGAVIGAIGVSGLKPTEDQVITEHVAQQVA
;
A
#
# COMPACT_ATOMS: atom_id res chain seq x y z
N MET A 1 -12.33 -4.58 -19.46
CA MET A 1 -11.40 -4.16 -18.40
C MET A 1 -12.11 -4.08 -17.07
N GLN A 2 -11.51 -4.64 -16.05
CA GLN A 2 -12.11 -4.62 -14.74
C GLN A 2 -11.42 -3.63 -13.83
N GLY A 3 -12.23 -2.84 -13.12
CA GLY A 3 -11.76 -1.99 -12.07
C GLY A 3 -11.69 -2.75 -10.74
N LEU A 4 -11.36 -2.03 -9.69
CA LEU A 4 -11.34 -2.57 -8.33
C LEU A 4 -12.78 -2.74 -7.83
N THR A 5 -13.09 -3.93 -7.32
CA THR A 5 -14.37 -4.22 -6.67
C THR A 5 -14.15 -4.35 -5.16
N LEU A 6 -15.22 -4.19 -4.38
CA LEU A 6 -15.13 -4.43 -2.94
C LEU A 6 -14.72 -5.89 -2.66
N GLU A 7 -15.23 -6.83 -3.46
CA GLU A 7 -14.86 -8.24 -3.32
C GLU A 7 -13.36 -8.45 -3.52
N SER A 8 -12.78 -7.90 -4.59
CA SER A 8 -11.35 -8.03 -4.85
C SER A 8 -10.51 -7.27 -3.82
N ALA A 9 -10.99 -6.12 -3.36
CA ALA A 9 -10.31 -5.38 -2.30
C ALA A 9 -10.27 -6.18 -1.00
N ASN A 10 -11.38 -6.79 -0.61
CA ASN A 10 -11.43 -7.65 0.59
C ASN A 10 -10.51 -8.85 0.45
N LYS A 11 -10.39 -9.41 -0.75
CA LYS A 11 -9.44 -10.50 -1.03
C LYS A 11 -8.01 -10.05 -0.79
N CYS A 12 -7.66 -8.86 -1.23
CA CYS A 12 -6.33 -8.28 -0.98
C CYS A 12 -6.05 -8.16 0.52
N LEU A 13 -7.05 -7.72 1.31
CA LEU A 13 -6.91 -7.63 2.76
C LEU A 13 -6.61 -9.01 3.36
N GLU A 14 -7.35 -10.03 2.94
CA GLU A 14 -7.16 -11.39 3.44
C GLU A 14 -5.76 -11.92 3.14
N ILE A 15 -5.27 -11.72 1.92
CA ILE A 15 -3.93 -12.17 1.51
C ILE A 15 -2.86 -11.47 2.35
N ALA A 16 -2.99 -10.15 2.54
CA ALA A 16 -2.02 -9.37 3.32
C ALA A 16 -1.98 -9.83 4.78
N VAL A 17 -3.15 -10.00 5.40
CA VAL A 17 -3.26 -10.43 6.80
C VAL A 17 -2.67 -11.82 6.96
N ALA A 18 -2.99 -12.75 6.06
CA ALA A 18 -2.44 -14.11 6.10
C ALA A 18 -0.91 -14.11 6.00
N LYS A 19 -0.35 -13.29 5.13
CA LYS A 19 1.11 -13.16 4.97
C LYS A 19 1.76 -12.63 6.25
N ALA A 20 1.16 -11.62 6.87
CA ALA A 20 1.65 -11.06 8.12
C ALA A 20 1.63 -12.11 9.24
N GLN A 21 0.57 -12.91 9.33
CA GLN A 21 0.42 -13.94 10.36
C GLN A 21 1.40 -15.09 10.17
N THR A 22 1.56 -15.57 8.94
CA THR A 22 2.33 -16.79 8.68
C THR A 22 3.83 -16.54 8.57
N GLU A 23 4.23 -15.44 7.95
CA GLU A 23 5.64 -15.19 7.68
C GLU A 23 6.29 -14.26 8.70
N PHE A 24 5.61 -13.20 9.06
CA PHE A 24 6.18 -12.18 9.96
C PHE A 24 5.75 -12.34 11.40
N LYS A 25 4.60 -12.97 11.62
CA LYS A 25 4.02 -13.22 12.96
C LYS A 25 3.86 -11.95 13.78
N ARG A 26 3.54 -10.85 13.11
CA ARG A 26 3.29 -9.55 13.75
C ARG A 26 2.10 -8.87 13.08
N PRO A 27 1.36 -8.02 13.82
CA PRO A 27 0.14 -7.41 13.31
C PRO A 27 0.42 -6.22 12.42
N ILE A 28 -0.46 -6.04 11.42
CA ILE A 28 -0.41 -4.94 10.47
C ILE A 28 -1.75 -4.23 10.37
N CYS A 29 -1.72 -3.01 9.83
CA CYS A 29 -2.85 -2.38 9.18
C CYS A 29 -2.65 -2.47 7.68
N VAL A 30 -3.73 -2.74 6.95
CA VAL A 30 -3.70 -2.80 5.49
C VAL A 30 -4.87 -1.99 4.93
N SER A 31 -4.57 -1.14 3.94
CA SER A 31 -5.54 -0.27 3.29
C SER A 31 -5.53 -0.53 1.80
N ILE A 32 -6.72 -0.57 1.21
CA ILE A 32 -6.90 -0.67 -0.24
C ILE A 32 -7.63 0.58 -0.70
N CYS A 33 -7.08 1.30 -1.65
CA CYS A 33 -7.74 2.45 -2.25
C CYS A 33 -8.00 2.20 -3.74
N ASP A 34 -8.92 2.99 -4.31
CA ASP A 34 -9.18 2.95 -5.75
C ASP A 34 -8.07 3.68 -6.53
N ALA A 35 -8.21 3.73 -7.85
CA ALA A 35 -7.20 4.34 -8.70
C ALA A 35 -7.02 5.85 -8.49
N ASN A 36 -7.96 6.48 -7.80
CA ASN A 36 -7.90 7.90 -7.46
C ASN A 36 -7.40 8.17 -6.05
N GLY A 37 -7.08 7.12 -5.29
CA GLY A 37 -6.53 7.24 -3.95
C GLY A 37 -7.58 7.24 -2.83
N PHE A 38 -8.85 6.98 -3.13
CA PHE A 38 -9.90 6.93 -2.11
C PHE A 38 -10.02 5.53 -1.50
N LEU A 39 -10.16 5.50 -0.18
CA LEU A 39 -10.24 4.25 0.57
C LEU A 39 -11.45 3.41 0.16
N VAL A 40 -11.23 2.13 -0.12
CA VAL A 40 -12.27 1.15 -0.44
C VAL A 40 -12.42 0.13 0.67
N ALA A 41 -11.30 -0.36 1.22
CA ALA A 41 -11.32 -1.40 2.26
C ALA A 41 -10.12 -1.25 3.17
N PHE A 42 -10.29 -1.65 4.43
CA PHE A 42 -9.28 -1.49 5.46
C PHE A 42 -9.40 -2.60 6.49
N SER A 43 -8.26 -3.11 6.98
CA SER A 43 -8.22 -4.02 8.13
C SER A 43 -7.13 -3.59 9.08
N ARG A 44 -7.45 -3.62 10.38
CA ARG A 44 -6.50 -3.44 11.46
C ARG A 44 -6.46 -4.73 12.27
N MET A 45 -5.30 -5.39 12.24
CA MET A 45 -5.10 -6.57 13.08
C MET A 45 -4.97 -6.15 14.53
N GLU A 46 -5.40 -7.03 15.44
CA GLU A 46 -5.26 -6.78 16.87
C GLU A 46 -3.79 -6.58 17.22
N GLY A 47 -3.50 -5.52 17.97
CA GLY A 47 -2.15 -5.19 18.38
C GLY A 47 -1.35 -4.37 17.38
N ALA A 48 -1.88 -4.07 16.20
CA ALA A 48 -1.19 -3.21 15.26
C ALA A 48 -0.99 -1.80 15.84
N PRO A 49 0.16 -1.16 15.61
CA PRO A 49 0.40 0.19 16.12
C PRO A 49 -0.69 1.16 15.64
N ILE A 50 -1.16 2.02 16.53
CA ILE A 50 -2.24 2.97 16.19
C ILE A 50 -1.85 3.87 15.02
N ARG A 51 -0.59 4.32 14.96
CA ARG A 51 -0.11 5.17 13.86
C ARG A 51 -0.25 4.49 12.49
N SER A 52 -0.25 3.16 12.46
CA SER A 52 -0.34 2.40 11.21
C SER A 52 -1.70 2.52 10.54
N ILE A 53 -2.74 2.93 11.27
CA ILE A 53 -4.06 3.16 10.69
C ILE A 53 -3.96 4.21 9.58
N GLN A 54 -3.39 5.36 9.89
CA GLN A 54 -3.23 6.44 8.91
C GLN A 54 -2.09 6.16 7.93
N ILE A 55 -0.97 5.65 8.42
CA ILE A 55 0.21 5.42 7.57
C ILE A 55 -0.10 4.45 6.44
N SER A 56 -0.86 3.38 6.70
CA SER A 56 -1.24 2.43 5.65
C SER A 56 -2.07 3.10 4.55
N GLN A 57 -2.97 4.00 4.92
CA GLN A 57 -3.78 4.74 3.96
C GLN A 57 -2.92 5.71 3.15
N SER A 58 -2.01 6.41 3.80
CA SER A 58 -1.10 7.34 3.10
C SER A 58 -0.19 6.61 2.12
N LYS A 59 0.26 5.40 2.47
CA LYS A 59 1.08 4.58 1.56
C LYS A 59 0.31 4.20 0.30
N ALA A 60 -0.92 3.72 0.44
CA ALA A 60 -1.77 3.39 -0.70
C ALA A 60 -2.06 4.63 -1.56
N TYR A 61 -2.44 5.73 -0.91
CA TYR A 61 -2.71 7.00 -1.57
C TYR A 61 -1.51 7.47 -2.39
N THR A 62 -0.32 7.44 -1.77
CA THR A 62 0.92 7.90 -2.43
C THR A 62 1.22 7.07 -3.68
N ALA A 63 1.06 5.76 -3.61
CA ALA A 63 1.30 4.90 -4.77
C ALA A 63 0.43 5.31 -5.96
N THR A 64 -0.85 5.61 -5.74
CA THR A 64 -1.74 6.05 -6.83
C THR A 64 -1.34 7.43 -7.36
N ARG A 65 -1.01 8.37 -6.47
CA ARG A 65 -0.65 9.73 -6.87
C ARG A 65 0.64 9.77 -7.68
N MET A 66 1.60 8.93 -7.31
CA MET A 66 2.90 8.90 -8.00
C MET A 66 2.94 7.90 -9.14
N GLY A 67 2.01 6.95 -9.20
CA GLY A 67 2.00 5.91 -10.22
C GLY A 67 3.12 4.89 -10.07
N ILE A 68 3.71 4.76 -8.88
CA ILE A 68 4.79 3.82 -8.57
C ILE A 68 4.66 3.35 -7.13
N ALA A 69 5.37 2.27 -6.80
CA ALA A 69 5.46 1.82 -5.42
C ALA A 69 6.21 2.84 -4.56
N THR A 70 5.89 2.89 -3.27
CA THR A 70 6.46 3.92 -2.39
C THR A 70 7.95 3.72 -2.12
N ASP A 71 8.48 2.49 -2.21
CA ASP A 71 9.92 2.28 -2.11
C ASP A 71 10.66 2.89 -3.31
N GLU A 72 10.08 2.81 -4.51
CA GLU A 72 10.64 3.49 -5.69
C GLU A 72 10.56 5.00 -5.53
N PHE A 73 9.46 5.50 -4.98
CA PHE A 73 9.31 6.93 -4.73
C PHE A 73 10.38 7.43 -3.75
N LEU A 74 10.61 6.69 -2.66
CA LEU A 74 11.68 7.04 -1.71
C LEU A 74 13.05 7.06 -2.40
N GLY A 75 13.32 6.06 -3.22
CA GLY A 75 14.58 6.01 -3.99
C GLY A 75 14.74 7.22 -4.90
N ARG A 76 13.66 7.64 -5.56
CA ARG A 76 13.66 8.82 -6.43
C ARG A 76 13.94 10.10 -5.64
N LEU A 77 13.27 10.27 -4.49
CA LEU A 77 13.51 11.45 -3.64
C LEU A 77 14.96 11.54 -3.18
N ARG A 78 15.53 10.42 -2.77
CA ARG A 78 16.93 10.38 -2.32
C ARG A 78 17.91 10.62 -3.46
N ASN A 79 17.67 10.01 -4.62
CA ASN A 79 18.52 10.15 -5.77
C ASN A 79 18.54 11.61 -6.28
N ASP A 80 17.39 12.26 -6.27
CA ASP A 80 17.22 13.63 -6.76
C ASP A 80 17.50 14.67 -5.66
N ASN A 81 17.71 14.21 -4.42
CA ASN A 81 17.90 15.08 -3.25
C ASN A 81 16.73 16.06 -3.09
N VAL A 82 15.49 15.56 -3.23
CA VAL A 82 14.27 16.35 -3.12
C VAL A 82 13.50 15.91 -1.87
N ASP A 83 13.04 16.88 -1.09
CA ASP A 83 12.21 16.63 0.07
C ASP A 83 10.76 16.39 -0.37
N ILE A 84 10.10 15.43 0.25
CA ILE A 84 8.70 15.11 -0.06
C ILE A 84 7.78 16.32 0.09
N GLY A 85 8.12 17.26 0.97
CA GLY A 85 7.33 18.48 1.15
C GLY A 85 7.18 19.33 -0.10
N TYR A 86 8.10 19.22 -1.04
CA TYR A 86 8.01 19.94 -2.30
C TYR A 86 6.84 19.49 -3.17
N TYR A 87 6.28 18.31 -2.92
CA TYR A 87 5.12 17.81 -3.67
C TYR A 87 3.81 18.43 -3.21
N CYS A 88 3.82 19.22 -2.13
CA CYS A 88 2.68 19.99 -1.63
C CYS A 88 1.44 19.14 -1.32
N ASP A 89 1.63 17.90 -0.90
CA ASP A 89 0.54 17.00 -0.56
C ASP A 89 0.81 16.38 0.81
N PRO A 90 0.15 16.89 1.87
CA PRO A 90 0.41 16.42 3.24
C PRO A 90 -0.05 14.99 3.51
N LEU A 91 -0.85 14.40 2.60
CA LEU A 91 -1.31 13.02 2.75
C LEU A 91 -0.28 12.01 2.26
N MET A 92 0.74 12.46 1.54
CA MET A 92 1.76 11.57 0.97
C MET A 92 2.80 11.14 2.00
N THR A 93 3.29 9.93 1.85
CA THR A 93 4.45 9.41 2.59
C THR A 93 5.34 8.63 1.63
N ALA A 94 6.65 8.72 1.84
CA ALA A 94 7.62 7.95 1.06
C ALA A 94 8.07 6.67 1.78
N LEU A 95 7.45 6.32 2.90
CA LEU A 95 7.78 5.08 3.58
C LEU A 95 7.43 3.88 2.67
N PRO A 96 8.36 2.95 2.46
CA PRO A 96 8.04 1.70 1.76
C PRO A 96 6.87 0.97 2.40
N GLY A 97 6.08 0.28 1.60
CA GLY A 97 4.89 -0.43 2.04
C GLY A 97 3.64 -0.02 1.28
N GLY A 98 3.79 0.73 0.18
CA GLY A 98 2.70 1.03 -0.73
C GLY A 98 2.99 0.49 -2.12
N ASN A 99 1.99 -0.03 -2.81
CA ASN A 99 2.17 -0.61 -4.14
C ASN A 99 0.89 -0.49 -4.97
N LEU A 100 1.06 -0.51 -6.29
CA LEU A 100 -0.06 -0.45 -7.21
C LEU A 100 -0.73 -1.82 -7.34
N LEU A 101 -2.03 -1.80 -7.53
CA LEU A 101 -2.81 -2.97 -7.93
C LEU A 101 -3.20 -2.78 -9.39
N LYS A 102 -2.94 -3.79 -10.21
CA LYS A 102 -3.17 -3.73 -11.64
C LYS A 102 -4.06 -4.88 -12.08
N ASN A 103 -4.84 -4.66 -13.13
CA ASN A 103 -5.62 -5.73 -13.74
C ASN A 103 -4.75 -6.50 -14.74
N SER A 104 -5.34 -7.51 -15.41
CA SER A 104 -4.63 -8.36 -16.39
C SER A 104 -4.10 -7.57 -17.58
N ASP A 105 -4.66 -6.41 -17.88
CA ASP A 105 -4.21 -5.54 -18.97
C ASP A 105 -3.08 -4.60 -18.53
N GLY A 106 -2.67 -4.67 -17.27
CA GLY A 106 -1.64 -3.79 -16.72
C GLY A 106 -2.14 -2.41 -16.31
N ALA A 107 -3.44 -2.17 -16.38
CA ALA A 107 -4.01 -0.89 -15.95
C ALA A 107 -4.08 -0.82 -14.42
N VAL A 108 -3.75 0.34 -13.86
CA VAL A 108 -3.84 0.58 -12.42
C VAL A 108 -5.32 0.65 -12.03
N ILE A 109 -5.73 -0.23 -11.13
CA ILE A 109 -7.10 -0.27 -10.62
C ILE A 109 -7.19 0.20 -9.16
N GLY A 110 -6.07 0.39 -8.50
CA GLY A 110 -6.01 0.84 -7.12
C GLY A 110 -4.62 0.68 -6.56
N ALA A 111 -4.53 0.70 -5.25
CA ALA A 111 -3.27 0.51 -4.55
C ALA A 111 -3.50 -0.12 -3.18
N ILE A 112 -2.44 -0.70 -2.64
CA ILE A 112 -2.41 -1.28 -1.31
C ILE A 112 -1.34 -0.57 -0.48
N GLY A 113 -1.65 -0.31 0.80
CA GLY A 113 -0.69 0.18 1.76
C GLY A 113 -0.68 -0.72 2.99
N VAL A 114 0.51 -1.10 3.43
CA VAL A 114 0.70 -1.93 4.62
C VAL A 114 1.61 -1.19 5.57
N SER A 115 1.25 -1.18 6.85
CA SER A 115 2.05 -0.57 7.91
C SER A 115 1.95 -1.39 9.20
N GLY A 116 3.01 -1.41 9.97
CA GLY A 116 3.07 -2.11 11.25
C GLY A 116 4.36 -2.88 11.47
N LEU A 117 5.09 -3.19 10.41
CA LEU A 117 6.38 -3.87 10.45
C LEU A 117 7.48 -2.87 10.10
N LYS A 118 8.67 -3.36 9.78
CA LYS A 118 9.67 -2.50 9.16
C LYS A 118 9.17 -2.09 7.77
N PRO A 119 9.45 -0.88 7.30
CA PRO A 119 8.96 -0.45 5.98
C PRO A 119 9.33 -1.42 4.85
N THR A 120 10.52 -1.99 4.88
CA THR A 120 10.94 -2.98 3.87
C THR A 120 10.12 -4.27 3.95
N GLU A 121 9.73 -4.68 5.15
CA GLU A 121 8.86 -5.84 5.35
C GLU A 121 7.43 -5.55 4.89
N ASP A 122 6.93 -4.35 5.20
CA ASP A 122 5.63 -3.89 4.72
C ASP A 122 5.57 -3.95 3.18
N GLN A 123 6.67 -3.55 2.52
CA GLN A 123 6.76 -3.59 1.06
C GLN A 123 6.68 -5.01 0.51
N VAL A 124 7.34 -5.97 1.17
CA VAL A 124 7.28 -7.39 0.76
C VAL A 124 5.84 -7.90 0.76
N ILE A 125 5.05 -7.53 1.75
CA ILE A 125 3.65 -7.95 1.81
C ILE A 125 2.87 -7.37 0.62
N THR A 126 3.06 -6.08 0.30
CA THR A 126 2.35 -5.46 -0.82
C THR A 126 2.72 -6.07 -2.15
N GLU A 127 3.98 -6.41 -2.34
CA GLU A 127 4.44 -7.07 -3.57
C GLU A 127 3.80 -8.45 -3.73
N HIS A 128 3.70 -9.19 -2.63
CA HIS A 128 3.03 -10.49 -2.64
C HIS A 128 1.56 -10.36 -3.04
N VAL A 129 0.84 -9.41 -2.45
CA VAL A 129 -0.57 -9.17 -2.78
C VAL A 129 -0.73 -8.77 -4.25
N ALA A 130 0.09 -7.83 -4.72
CA ALA A 130 0.01 -7.34 -6.09
C ALA A 130 0.20 -8.47 -7.12
N GLN A 131 1.09 -9.42 -6.83
CA GLN A 131 1.32 -10.57 -7.70
C GLN A 131 0.12 -11.53 -7.74
N GLN A 132 -0.59 -11.67 -6.61
CA GLN A 132 -1.71 -12.60 -6.50
C GLN A 132 -2.97 -12.12 -7.22
N VAL A 133 -3.11 -10.82 -7.43
CA VAL A 133 -4.33 -10.23 -8.01
C VAL A 133 -4.14 -9.71 -9.43
N ALA A 134 -2.94 -9.85 -9.95
CA ALA A 134 -2.61 -9.41 -11.32
C ALA A 134 -3.28 -10.26 -12.40
#